data_f027359bec77a4af51643aec300339c9
#
_entry.id   f027359bec77a4af51643aec300339c9
#
_cell.length_a   1.000
_cell.length_b   1.000
_cell.length_c   1.000
_cell.angle_alpha   90.00
_cell.angle_beta   90.00
_cell.angle_gamma   90.00
#
_symmetry.space_group_name_H-M   'P 1'
#
loop_
_entity.id
_entity.type
_entity.pdbx_description
1 polymer ?
#
loop_
_entity_poly.entity_id
_entity_poly.type
_entity_poly.pdbx_seq_one_letter_code
_entity_poly.pdbx_strand_id
1 'polypeptide(L)'
;MTKGNGALFYELANRGNKGILPRFNYAAGSNDPATAQHAGDGFLMRQGYTLLWNGWMNGLPAANNTLRIELPVATNPSGPIVETVWDELLFNETEAKQARLTYKATSTDQAQAKLLVREHNSEEPTVIPAERWEFVDAQTVRLLPAGTPFKIGAIYQFIYKAANPPVTGIGFAATRDIVSFARYATADDAGTPNPLTAGGRPALTRTLSQGNSQSGRYLRDFLYSGFNEDEAHRVVFDGSIPTVASGRTFLNYRFSQVGRINPAGHGFMFFPGSEFPFAYENQTDPFTGKSDGILARCTASNTCPKVIHLNSGTEYWQAGQSLVTTDPLGQRDTTPPSNVRIWSMTSIAHQGVNPAMPKGVCAMPYNLTDYRPLMRGALVALDRWVKDGTPAPASRYPRIADGTLVPSVKLNPAIPGLAMAKGPNEKPRLDFGPDIDKGIISKALPVALKDRYRVLVPNVDADGNETAGLALPDITVPTGTAMGWSVRSEFGGGTGELCYLDGAFIPFAKTKAEREATKDPRPSLAERYRDNADYSERVKAAATALERDGYLLPEDTKRIVERAAKLTW
;
A
#
# COMPACT_ATOMS: atom_id res chain seq x y z
N MET A 1 -33.41 -1.39 3.79
CA MET A 1 -32.68 -0.07 3.66
C MET A 1 -33.25 1.08 4.50
N THR A 2 -34.32 0.90 5.20
CA THR A 2 -34.98 1.95 6.01
C THR A 2 -34.15 2.48 7.20
N LYS A 3 -33.01 1.87 7.52
CA LYS A 3 -32.09 2.28 8.60
C LYS A 3 -30.68 2.66 8.11
N GLY A 4 -30.42 2.66 6.80
CA GLY A 4 -29.13 3.06 6.22
C GLY A 4 -28.97 4.58 6.20
N ASN A 5 -27.70 5.05 6.19
CA ASN A 5 -27.37 6.47 6.12
C ASN A 5 -27.34 7.03 4.67
N GLY A 6 -27.70 6.22 3.67
CA GLY A 6 -27.67 6.55 2.25
C GLY A 6 -26.27 6.48 1.61
N ALA A 7 -25.24 6.08 2.35
CA ALA A 7 -23.89 5.93 1.80
C ALA A 7 -23.58 4.47 1.45
N LEU A 8 -23.03 4.27 0.27
CA LEU A 8 -22.29 3.06 -0.07
C LEU A 8 -20.84 3.22 0.40
N PHE A 9 -20.29 2.25 1.14
CA PHE A 9 -18.88 2.15 1.42
C PHE A 9 -18.32 0.91 0.74
N TYR A 10 -17.64 1.15 -0.35
CA TYR A 10 -17.10 0.13 -1.25
C TYR A 10 -15.66 -0.20 -0.89
N GLU A 11 -15.37 -1.46 -0.60
CA GLU A 11 -14.01 -1.94 -0.45
C GLU A 11 -13.50 -2.60 -1.72
N LEU A 12 -12.35 -2.14 -2.18
CA LEU A 12 -11.52 -2.85 -3.15
C LEU A 12 -10.80 -3.98 -2.43
N ALA A 13 -11.30 -5.19 -2.59
CA ALA A 13 -10.79 -6.38 -1.92
C ALA A 13 -9.31 -6.63 -2.29
N ASN A 14 -8.40 -6.51 -1.32
CA ASN A 14 -6.97 -6.71 -1.55
C ASN A 14 -6.68 -8.20 -1.77
N ARG A 15 -6.23 -8.56 -2.97
CA ARG A 15 -6.05 -9.97 -3.39
C ARG A 15 -7.30 -10.82 -3.11
N GLY A 16 -8.47 -10.21 -3.35
CA GLY A 16 -9.77 -10.86 -3.15
C GLY A 16 -10.21 -11.04 -1.70
N ASN A 17 -9.45 -10.55 -0.71
CA ASN A 17 -9.80 -10.67 0.69
C ASN A 17 -10.60 -9.47 1.18
N LYS A 18 -11.67 -9.73 1.93
CA LYS A 18 -12.50 -8.71 2.59
C LYS A 18 -11.80 -8.22 3.86
N GLY A 19 -11.23 -7.03 3.83
CA GLY A 19 -10.44 -6.47 4.92
C GLY A 19 -11.11 -5.31 5.67
N ILE A 20 -12.26 -4.80 5.18
CA ILE A 20 -12.89 -3.60 5.74
C ILE A 20 -13.37 -3.81 7.19
N LEU A 21 -13.94 -4.98 7.49
CA LEU A 21 -14.42 -5.29 8.85
C LEU A 21 -13.27 -5.40 9.86
N PRO A 22 -12.17 -6.14 9.61
CA PRO A 22 -11.01 -6.12 10.48
C PRO A 22 -10.42 -4.72 10.71
N ARG A 23 -10.40 -3.87 9.66
CA ARG A 23 -9.80 -2.54 9.74
C ARG A 23 -10.67 -1.51 10.43
N PHE A 24 -11.98 -1.52 10.19
CA PHE A 24 -12.88 -0.50 10.73
C PHE A 24 -13.68 -0.96 11.95
N ASN A 25 -13.95 -2.25 12.09
CA ASN A 25 -14.73 -2.79 13.20
C ASN A 25 -13.90 -3.58 14.21
N TYR A 26 -12.55 -3.62 14.08
CA TYR A 26 -11.70 -4.50 14.91
C TYR A 26 -12.13 -5.96 14.89
N ALA A 27 -12.73 -6.40 13.80
CA ALA A 27 -13.30 -7.73 13.64
C ALA A 27 -12.23 -8.80 13.36
N ALA A 28 -12.59 -10.06 13.56
CA ALA A 28 -11.84 -11.18 12.98
C ALA A 28 -11.93 -11.16 11.45
N GLY A 29 -10.84 -11.51 10.76
CA GLY A 29 -10.80 -11.56 9.30
C GLY A 29 -11.62 -12.73 8.75
N SER A 30 -12.46 -12.47 7.74
CA SER A 30 -13.23 -13.50 7.03
C SER A 30 -13.63 -13.01 5.65
N ASN A 31 -13.58 -13.90 4.65
CA ASN A 31 -14.18 -13.65 3.33
C ASN A 31 -15.68 -14.03 3.29
N ASP A 32 -16.17 -14.66 4.35
CA ASP A 32 -17.59 -14.96 4.57
C ASP A 32 -18.00 -14.51 5.99
N PRO A 33 -18.20 -13.18 6.20
CA PRO A 33 -18.48 -12.64 7.52
C PRO A 33 -19.92 -12.94 7.96
N ALA A 34 -20.13 -14.00 8.74
CA ALA A 34 -21.43 -14.48 9.17
C ALA A 34 -21.61 -14.53 10.70
N THR A 35 -20.60 -14.20 11.50
CA THR A 35 -20.65 -14.32 12.97
C THR A 35 -20.48 -12.97 13.67
N ALA A 36 -20.81 -12.91 14.97
CA ALA A 36 -20.57 -11.74 15.82
C ALA A 36 -19.07 -11.35 15.88
N GLN A 37 -18.16 -12.32 15.83
CA GLN A 37 -16.72 -12.05 15.77
C GLN A 37 -16.32 -11.36 14.46
N HIS A 38 -16.98 -11.70 13.35
CA HIS A 38 -16.79 -11.04 12.06
C HIS A 38 -17.42 -9.64 12.00
N ALA A 39 -18.41 -9.34 12.86
CA ALA A 39 -18.97 -8.00 12.99
C ALA A 39 -18.06 -7.08 13.83
N GLY A 40 -17.23 -7.64 14.71
CA GLY A 40 -16.36 -6.90 15.61
C GLY A 40 -17.13 -5.96 16.53
N ASP A 41 -16.67 -4.71 16.68
CA ASP A 41 -17.38 -3.69 17.49
C ASP A 41 -18.60 -3.07 16.77
N GLY A 42 -18.88 -3.49 15.53
CA GLY A 42 -20.04 -3.05 14.76
C GLY A 42 -20.00 -1.60 14.28
N PHE A 43 -18.85 -0.95 14.25
CA PHE A 43 -18.73 0.48 13.90
C PHE A 43 -19.41 0.83 12.58
N LEU A 44 -19.09 0.15 11.48
CA LEU A 44 -19.67 0.45 10.17
C LEU A 44 -21.18 0.26 10.14
N MET A 45 -21.69 -0.72 10.88
CA MET A 45 -23.14 -0.98 11.03
C MET A 45 -23.82 0.12 11.83
N ARG A 46 -23.20 0.56 12.96
CA ARG A 46 -23.73 1.69 13.75
C ARG A 46 -23.74 3.00 12.97
N GLN A 47 -22.78 3.21 12.07
CA GLN A 47 -22.75 4.36 11.16
C GLN A 47 -23.77 4.26 10.03
N GLY A 48 -24.38 3.08 9.80
CA GLY A 48 -25.42 2.87 8.80
C GLY A 48 -24.93 2.73 7.37
N TYR A 49 -23.66 2.39 7.15
CA TYR A 49 -23.13 2.18 5.80
C TYR A 49 -23.67 0.92 5.13
N THR A 50 -23.98 1.01 3.84
CA THR A 50 -24.12 -0.14 2.96
C THR A 50 -22.73 -0.58 2.50
N LEU A 51 -22.37 -1.85 2.71
CA LEU A 51 -21.06 -2.38 2.30
C LEU A 51 -21.17 -3.14 1.00
N LEU A 52 -20.22 -2.91 0.08
CA LEU A 52 -20.15 -3.61 -1.20
C LEU A 52 -18.71 -4.06 -1.48
N TRP A 53 -18.57 -5.28 -1.98
CA TRP A 53 -17.32 -5.87 -2.45
C TRP A 53 -17.54 -6.50 -3.83
N ASN A 54 -16.55 -6.41 -4.70
CA ASN A 54 -16.45 -7.24 -5.90
C ASN A 54 -15.01 -7.76 -6.09
N GLY A 55 -14.87 -8.77 -6.94
CA GLY A 55 -13.56 -9.22 -7.42
C GLY A 55 -13.12 -8.33 -8.58
N TRP A 56 -11.91 -7.77 -8.50
CA TRP A 56 -11.31 -6.98 -9.56
C TRP A 56 -10.00 -7.59 -10.09
N MET A 57 -9.45 -8.55 -9.36
CA MET A 57 -8.18 -9.20 -9.67
C MET A 57 -8.42 -10.63 -10.17
N ASN A 58 -7.81 -11.00 -11.28
CA ASN A 58 -7.80 -12.33 -11.83
C ASN A 58 -6.64 -13.20 -11.30
N GLY A 59 -6.67 -14.50 -11.60
CA GLY A 59 -5.57 -15.43 -11.28
C GLY A 59 -5.42 -15.79 -9.80
N LEU A 60 -6.37 -15.38 -8.97
CA LEU A 60 -6.39 -15.75 -7.54
C LEU A 60 -6.91 -17.18 -7.35
N PRO A 61 -6.41 -17.93 -6.33
CA PRO A 61 -6.93 -19.25 -6.01
C PRO A 61 -8.43 -19.24 -5.68
N ALA A 62 -9.15 -20.25 -6.11
CA ALA A 62 -10.56 -20.47 -5.78
C ALA A 62 -10.69 -21.10 -4.39
N ALA A 63 -10.14 -20.46 -3.36
CA ALA A 63 -10.15 -20.95 -1.98
C ALA A 63 -10.67 -19.85 -1.04
N ASN A 64 -11.19 -20.24 0.13
CA ASN A 64 -11.58 -19.34 1.22
C ASN A 64 -12.54 -18.20 0.81
N ASN A 65 -13.46 -18.45 -0.12
CA ASN A 65 -14.40 -17.44 -0.66
C ASN A 65 -13.69 -16.16 -1.15
N THR A 66 -12.47 -16.31 -1.72
CA THR A 66 -11.71 -15.22 -2.29
C THR A 66 -12.45 -14.62 -3.49
N LEU A 67 -12.67 -13.32 -3.46
CA LEU A 67 -13.28 -12.59 -4.56
C LEU A 67 -12.30 -12.47 -5.74
N ARG A 68 -12.73 -12.87 -6.93
CA ARG A 68 -11.92 -12.80 -8.15
C ARG A 68 -12.79 -12.44 -9.34
N ILE A 69 -12.15 -11.98 -10.40
CA ILE A 69 -12.79 -11.73 -11.70
C ILE A 69 -12.24 -12.73 -12.72
N GLU A 70 -13.10 -13.24 -13.59
CA GLU A 70 -12.70 -13.97 -14.78
C GLU A 70 -12.69 -13.00 -15.96
N LEU A 71 -11.59 -13.02 -16.72
CA LEU A 71 -11.32 -12.03 -17.74
C LEU A 71 -11.16 -12.69 -19.11
N PRO A 72 -11.62 -12.04 -20.18
CA PRO A 72 -11.33 -12.49 -21.53
C PRO A 72 -9.83 -12.39 -21.81
N VAL A 73 -9.37 -13.24 -22.70
CA VAL A 73 -8.00 -13.20 -23.23
C VAL A 73 -7.93 -12.22 -24.39
N ALA A 74 -6.92 -11.37 -24.39
CA ALA A 74 -6.65 -10.49 -25.52
C ALA A 74 -6.09 -11.30 -26.70
N THR A 75 -6.59 -11.00 -27.89
CA THR A 75 -6.19 -11.66 -29.15
C THR A 75 -5.87 -10.61 -30.22
N ASN A 76 -5.01 -10.99 -31.15
CA ASN A 76 -4.80 -10.26 -32.40
C ASN A 76 -5.54 -10.95 -33.55
N PRO A 77 -5.90 -10.24 -34.64
CA PRO A 77 -6.40 -10.87 -35.86
C PRO A 77 -5.47 -11.95 -36.44
N SER A 78 -4.16 -11.83 -36.17
CA SER A 78 -3.13 -12.78 -36.62
C SER A 78 -2.92 -13.96 -35.66
N GLY A 79 -3.66 -14.06 -34.57
CA GLY A 79 -3.54 -15.14 -33.59
C GLY A 79 -3.22 -14.68 -32.16
N PRO A 80 -2.69 -15.60 -31.32
CA PRO A 80 -2.42 -15.29 -29.91
C PRO A 80 -1.35 -14.22 -29.75
N ILE A 81 -1.53 -13.36 -28.74
CA ILE A 81 -0.49 -12.42 -28.32
C ILE A 81 0.54 -13.19 -27.52
N VAL A 82 1.80 -13.15 -27.98
CA VAL A 82 2.95 -13.79 -27.33
C VAL A 82 4.01 -12.73 -27.05
N GLU A 83 4.48 -12.64 -25.81
CA GLU A 83 5.53 -11.70 -25.42
C GLU A 83 6.53 -12.33 -24.47
N THR A 84 7.72 -11.72 -24.38
CA THR A 84 8.66 -12.01 -23.32
C THR A 84 8.21 -11.26 -22.06
N VAL A 85 8.09 -12.00 -20.96
CA VAL A 85 7.70 -11.49 -19.64
C VAL A 85 8.74 -11.87 -18.60
N TRP A 86 8.65 -11.28 -17.42
CA TRP A 86 9.53 -11.64 -16.32
C TRP A 86 8.76 -11.76 -15.02
N ASP A 87 9.27 -12.59 -14.12
CA ASP A 87 8.89 -12.68 -12.72
C ASP A 87 10.08 -12.37 -11.83
N GLU A 88 9.90 -11.48 -10.85
CA GLU A 88 10.81 -11.35 -9.71
C GLU A 88 10.27 -12.20 -8.57
N LEU A 89 11.08 -13.11 -8.07
CA LEU A 89 10.72 -14.09 -7.05
C LEU A 89 11.62 -13.86 -5.83
N LEU A 90 11.01 -13.65 -4.67
CA LEU A 90 11.69 -13.44 -3.41
C LEU A 90 11.05 -14.31 -2.34
N PHE A 91 11.83 -15.11 -1.67
CA PHE A 91 11.37 -16.04 -0.65
C PHE A 91 11.87 -15.61 0.72
N ASN A 92 11.00 -15.65 1.72
CA ASN A 92 11.32 -15.37 3.12
C ASN A 92 11.16 -16.62 4.01
N GLU A 93 10.87 -17.77 3.38
CA GLU A 93 10.74 -19.08 4.00
C GLU A 93 11.86 -19.98 3.52
N THR A 94 12.44 -20.76 4.43
CA THR A 94 13.58 -21.65 4.14
C THR A 94 13.22 -22.87 3.30
N GLU A 95 11.92 -23.17 3.13
CA GLU A 95 11.41 -24.40 2.53
C GLU A 95 10.82 -24.20 1.12
N ALA A 96 10.93 -23.00 0.53
CA ALA A 96 10.41 -22.73 -0.82
C ALA A 96 11.23 -23.53 -1.86
N LYS A 97 10.69 -24.65 -2.33
CA LYS A 97 11.33 -25.55 -3.31
C LYS A 97 10.81 -25.38 -4.72
N GLN A 98 9.73 -24.64 -4.90
CA GLN A 98 9.10 -24.33 -6.18
C GLN A 98 8.65 -22.88 -6.21
N ALA A 99 8.60 -22.30 -7.40
CA ALA A 99 8.12 -20.96 -7.65
C ALA A 99 7.04 -20.98 -8.74
N ARG A 100 5.90 -20.34 -8.45
CA ARG A 100 4.82 -20.17 -9.42
C ARG A 100 5.05 -18.92 -10.25
N LEU A 101 4.97 -19.05 -11.56
CA LEU A 101 5.04 -17.96 -12.53
C LEU A 101 3.68 -17.23 -12.64
N THR A 102 3.74 -15.94 -12.96
CA THR A 102 2.52 -15.12 -13.15
C THR A 102 1.71 -15.63 -14.35
N TYR A 103 2.37 -15.96 -15.44
CA TYR A 103 1.75 -16.48 -16.66
C TYR A 103 2.27 -17.89 -16.98
N LYS A 104 1.49 -18.65 -17.75
CA LYS A 104 1.99 -19.91 -18.30
C LYS A 104 3.02 -19.64 -19.38
N ALA A 105 4.16 -20.32 -19.30
CA ALA A 105 5.16 -20.31 -20.34
C ALA A 105 4.61 -20.98 -21.63
N THR A 106 5.00 -20.47 -22.79
CA THR A 106 4.63 -21.06 -24.09
C THR A 106 5.37 -22.34 -24.38
N SER A 107 6.51 -22.56 -23.71
CA SER A 107 7.36 -23.74 -23.82
C SER A 107 8.03 -24.04 -22.49
N THR A 108 8.22 -25.31 -22.18
CA THR A 108 9.02 -25.76 -21.03
C THR A 108 10.48 -26.07 -21.42
N ASP A 109 10.88 -25.71 -22.63
CA ASP A 109 12.25 -25.77 -23.08
C ASP A 109 13.08 -24.68 -22.40
N GLN A 110 14.05 -25.09 -21.58
CA GLN A 110 14.92 -24.16 -20.81
C GLN A 110 15.74 -23.24 -21.70
N ALA A 111 16.03 -23.63 -22.96
CA ALA A 111 16.73 -22.76 -23.91
C ALA A 111 15.96 -21.47 -24.27
N GLN A 112 14.64 -21.46 -24.02
CA GLN A 112 13.76 -20.32 -24.28
C GLN A 112 13.50 -19.44 -23.07
N ALA A 113 14.13 -19.74 -21.93
CA ALA A 113 13.96 -18.99 -20.68
C ALA A 113 15.32 -18.74 -20.00
N LYS A 114 15.34 -17.79 -19.06
CA LYS A 114 16.54 -17.50 -18.27
C LYS A 114 16.14 -17.33 -16.81
N LEU A 115 16.93 -17.92 -15.92
CA LEU A 115 16.84 -17.70 -14.48
C LEU A 115 18.11 -16.98 -14.02
N LEU A 116 17.92 -15.87 -13.33
CA LEU A 116 18.99 -15.03 -12.78
C LEU A 116 18.82 -14.95 -11.27
N VAL A 117 19.93 -14.69 -10.56
CA VAL A 117 19.91 -14.49 -9.10
C VAL A 117 20.89 -13.41 -8.68
N ARG A 118 20.53 -12.64 -7.64
CA ARG A 118 21.39 -11.70 -6.91
C ARG A 118 20.93 -11.62 -5.44
N GLU A 119 21.78 -11.15 -4.56
CA GLU A 119 21.44 -10.97 -3.14
C GLU A 119 21.00 -9.53 -2.83
N HIS A 120 21.62 -8.56 -3.49
CA HIS A 120 21.35 -7.14 -3.29
C HIS A 120 20.92 -6.44 -4.58
N ASN A 121 20.10 -5.41 -4.46
CA ASN A 121 19.66 -4.61 -5.61
C ASN A 121 20.80 -3.94 -6.38
N SER A 122 21.90 -3.65 -5.71
CA SER A 122 23.10 -3.03 -6.31
C SER A 122 23.99 -4.00 -7.07
N GLU A 123 23.73 -5.31 -6.99
CA GLU A 123 24.54 -6.35 -7.65
C GLU A 123 24.03 -6.63 -9.05
N GLU A 124 24.97 -6.91 -9.96
CA GLU A 124 24.63 -7.48 -11.26
C GLU A 124 24.12 -8.92 -11.07
N PRO A 125 22.98 -9.29 -11.65
CA PRO A 125 22.44 -10.62 -11.48
C PRO A 125 23.27 -11.67 -12.22
N THR A 126 23.52 -12.80 -11.56
CA THR A 126 24.22 -13.96 -12.12
C THR A 126 23.23 -14.91 -12.77
N VAL A 127 23.55 -15.44 -13.97
CA VAL A 127 22.76 -16.46 -14.65
C VAL A 127 22.90 -17.79 -13.92
N ILE A 128 21.79 -18.42 -13.57
CA ILE A 128 21.76 -19.82 -13.11
C ILE A 128 21.76 -20.70 -14.36
N PRO A 129 22.78 -21.60 -14.53
CA PRO A 129 22.87 -22.48 -15.69
C PRO A 129 21.61 -23.34 -15.86
N ALA A 130 21.26 -23.69 -17.11
CA ALA A 130 20.04 -24.44 -17.43
C ALA A 130 19.95 -25.78 -16.71
N GLU A 131 21.07 -26.47 -16.52
CA GLU A 131 21.17 -27.75 -15.81
C GLU A 131 20.94 -27.64 -14.28
N ARG A 132 20.77 -26.46 -13.74
CA ARG A 132 20.56 -26.20 -12.31
C ARG A 132 19.11 -25.79 -11.97
N TRP A 133 18.22 -25.77 -12.92
CA TRP A 133 16.80 -25.50 -12.71
C TRP A 133 15.96 -26.18 -13.79
N GLU A 134 14.66 -26.35 -13.57
CA GLU A 134 13.76 -26.90 -14.59
C GLU A 134 12.33 -26.37 -14.43
N PHE A 135 11.55 -26.48 -15.50
CA PHE A 135 10.09 -26.37 -15.42
C PHE A 135 9.51 -27.67 -14.82
N VAL A 136 8.70 -27.56 -13.78
CA VAL A 136 7.86 -28.64 -13.26
C VAL A 136 6.62 -28.79 -14.14
N ASP A 137 6.08 -27.68 -14.56
CA ASP A 137 5.00 -27.51 -15.55
C ASP A 137 5.12 -26.12 -16.20
N ALA A 138 4.20 -25.78 -17.10
CA ALA A 138 4.23 -24.49 -17.81
C ALA A 138 4.12 -23.25 -16.89
N GLN A 139 3.78 -23.41 -15.62
CA GLN A 139 3.62 -22.30 -14.67
C GLN A 139 4.42 -22.46 -13.38
N THR A 140 5.21 -23.51 -13.25
CA THR A 140 5.97 -23.82 -12.04
C THR A 140 7.41 -24.16 -12.38
N VAL A 141 8.36 -23.55 -11.67
CA VAL A 141 9.80 -23.82 -11.81
C VAL A 141 10.40 -24.24 -10.48
N ARG A 142 11.52 -25.00 -10.53
CA ARG A 142 12.29 -25.40 -9.35
C ARG A 142 13.79 -25.41 -9.65
N LEU A 143 14.58 -25.35 -8.58
CA LEU A 143 16.02 -25.56 -8.64
C LEU A 143 16.35 -27.07 -8.68
N LEU A 144 17.52 -27.41 -9.22
CA LEU A 144 18.06 -28.77 -9.28
C LEU A 144 19.31 -28.92 -8.38
N PRO A 145 19.51 -30.11 -7.78
CA PRO A 145 18.64 -31.30 -7.85
C PRO A 145 17.27 -31.05 -7.21
N ALA A 146 16.26 -31.82 -7.61
CA ALA A 146 14.90 -31.67 -7.10
C ALA A 146 14.86 -31.67 -5.55
N GLY A 147 14.15 -30.73 -4.97
CA GLY A 147 14.13 -30.53 -3.52
C GLY A 147 15.09 -29.45 -3.01
N THR A 148 15.97 -28.91 -3.87
CA THR A 148 16.80 -27.73 -3.52
C THR A 148 15.92 -26.53 -3.25
N PRO A 149 15.99 -25.90 -2.05
CA PRO A 149 15.21 -24.71 -1.76
C PRO A 149 15.79 -23.48 -2.47
N PHE A 150 14.94 -22.52 -2.78
CA PHE A 150 15.38 -21.18 -3.14
C PHE A 150 16.07 -20.52 -1.94
N LYS A 151 17.15 -19.79 -2.18
CA LYS A 151 17.88 -19.08 -1.11
C LYS A 151 16.99 -17.98 -0.53
N ILE A 152 16.80 -18.02 0.79
CA ILE A 152 16.05 -17.00 1.52
C ILE A 152 16.68 -15.61 1.29
N GLY A 153 15.86 -14.62 1.00
CA GLY A 153 16.26 -13.24 0.78
C GLY A 153 16.96 -12.95 -0.55
N ALA A 154 17.29 -13.97 -1.36
CA ALA A 154 17.82 -13.74 -2.69
C ALA A 154 16.72 -13.34 -3.68
N ILE A 155 17.06 -12.48 -4.61
CA ILE A 155 16.18 -11.98 -5.67
C ILE A 155 16.41 -12.84 -6.91
N TYR A 156 15.43 -13.66 -7.28
CA TYR A 156 15.45 -14.42 -8.52
C TYR A 156 14.66 -13.66 -9.58
N GLN A 157 15.16 -13.65 -10.81
CA GLN A 157 14.50 -13.05 -11.97
C GLN A 157 14.33 -14.12 -13.04
N PHE A 158 13.10 -14.47 -13.35
CA PHE A 158 12.76 -15.48 -14.35
C PHE A 158 12.19 -14.81 -15.59
N ILE A 159 12.87 -14.93 -16.72
CA ILE A 159 12.52 -14.33 -18.01
C ILE A 159 12.08 -15.44 -18.95
N TYR A 160 10.88 -15.34 -19.52
CA TYR A 160 10.29 -16.39 -20.35
C TYR A 160 9.25 -15.83 -21.34
N LYS A 161 8.84 -16.64 -22.31
CA LYS A 161 7.75 -16.28 -23.23
C LYS A 161 6.43 -16.76 -22.67
N ALA A 162 5.42 -15.88 -22.65
CA ALA A 162 4.05 -16.18 -22.27
C ALA A 162 3.08 -15.83 -23.39
N ALA A 163 1.90 -16.45 -23.39
CA ALA A 163 0.83 -16.21 -24.37
C ALA A 163 -0.50 -15.95 -23.66
N ASN A 164 -1.46 -15.43 -24.41
CA ASN A 164 -2.85 -15.29 -24.00
C ASN A 164 -3.02 -14.39 -22.76
N PRO A 165 -2.61 -13.12 -22.78
CA PRO A 165 -2.77 -12.21 -21.65
C PRO A 165 -4.24 -11.91 -21.36
N PRO A 166 -4.69 -12.01 -20.09
CA PRO A 166 -6.02 -11.55 -19.71
C PRO A 166 -6.11 -10.03 -19.78
N VAL A 167 -7.28 -9.51 -20.19
CA VAL A 167 -7.54 -8.05 -20.28
C VAL A 167 -7.81 -7.49 -18.88
N THR A 168 -6.75 -7.27 -18.09
CA THR A 168 -6.86 -6.92 -16.67
C THR A 168 -7.49 -5.54 -16.42
N GLY A 169 -7.41 -4.62 -17.38
CA GLY A 169 -8.06 -3.30 -17.31
C GLY A 169 -9.60 -3.35 -17.18
N ILE A 170 -10.23 -4.48 -17.57
CA ILE A 170 -11.68 -4.70 -17.33
C ILE A 170 -12.02 -4.65 -15.84
N GLY A 171 -11.06 -4.92 -14.94
CA GLY A 171 -11.26 -4.74 -13.49
C GLY A 171 -11.70 -3.32 -13.13
N PHE A 172 -11.19 -2.29 -13.82
CA PHE A 172 -11.63 -0.89 -13.62
C PHE A 172 -13.06 -0.68 -14.10
N ALA A 173 -13.42 -1.17 -15.29
CA ALA A 173 -14.78 -1.08 -15.83
C ALA A 173 -15.77 -1.81 -14.91
N ALA A 174 -15.45 -3.03 -14.47
CA ALA A 174 -16.31 -3.79 -13.56
C ALA A 174 -16.56 -3.07 -12.23
N THR A 175 -15.53 -2.38 -11.68
CA THR A 175 -15.69 -1.55 -10.47
C THR A 175 -16.57 -0.32 -10.75
N ARG A 176 -16.36 0.38 -11.86
CA ARG A 176 -17.16 1.51 -12.30
C ARG A 176 -18.63 1.11 -12.42
N ASP A 177 -18.90 0.04 -13.16
CA ASP A 177 -20.24 -0.35 -13.57
C ASP A 177 -21.07 -0.90 -12.41
N ILE A 178 -20.49 -1.73 -11.53
CA ILE A 178 -21.22 -2.23 -10.35
C ILE A 178 -21.58 -1.09 -9.38
N VAL A 179 -20.71 -0.08 -9.22
CA VAL A 179 -21.01 1.07 -8.36
C VAL A 179 -22.05 1.98 -9.01
N SER A 180 -21.95 2.24 -10.31
CA SER A 180 -22.95 3.01 -11.07
C SER A 180 -24.31 2.32 -11.07
N PHE A 181 -24.37 1.00 -11.29
CA PHE A 181 -25.59 0.22 -11.15
C PHE A 181 -26.20 0.37 -9.75
N ALA A 182 -25.40 0.13 -8.72
CA ALA A 182 -25.87 0.22 -7.34
C ALA A 182 -26.44 1.61 -6.98
N ARG A 183 -25.84 2.67 -7.54
CA ARG A 183 -26.18 4.06 -7.23
C ARG A 183 -27.31 4.62 -8.06
N TYR A 184 -27.39 4.29 -9.36
CA TYR A 184 -28.22 5.04 -10.31
C TYR A 184 -29.31 4.21 -10.98
N ALA A 185 -29.15 2.90 -11.07
CA ALA A 185 -30.10 2.05 -11.78
C ALA A 185 -31.22 1.53 -10.87
N THR A 186 -32.38 1.25 -11.42
CA THR A 186 -33.48 0.53 -10.75
C THR A 186 -33.45 -0.97 -11.05
N ALA A 187 -32.92 -1.35 -12.20
CA ALA A 187 -32.72 -2.71 -12.66
C ALA A 187 -31.51 -2.76 -13.62
N ASP A 188 -30.97 -3.95 -13.88
CA ASP A 188 -29.97 -4.19 -14.91
C ASP A 188 -30.63 -4.34 -16.31
N ASP A 189 -29.80 -4.54 -17.35
CA ASP A 189 -30.28 -4.70 -18.75
C ASP A 189 -31.12 -5.97 -18.97
N ALA A 190 -31.02 -6.95 -18.08
CA ALA A 190 -31.84 -8.15 -18.07
C ALA A 190 -33.15 -7.98 -17.29
N GLY A 191 -33.39 -6.80 -16.69
CA GLY A 191 -34.57 -6.52 -15.88
C GLY A 191 -34.46 -7.00 -14.43
N THR A 192 -33.26 -7.44 -13.96
CA THR A 192 -33.04 -7.84 -12.58
C THR A 192 -33.07 -6.59 -11.68
N PRO A 193 -33.96 -6.50 -10.68
CA PRO A 193 -34.04 -5.32 -9.84
C PRO A 193 -32.77 -5.03 -9.06
N ASN A 194 -32.38 -3.76 -8.96
CA ASN A 194 -31.31 -3.33 -8.07
C ASN A 194 -31.77 -3.51 -6.60
N PRO A 195 -31.09 -4.35 -5.79
CA PRO A 195 -31.48 -4.60 -4.41
C PRO A 195 -31.30 -3.36 -3.50
N LEU A 196 -30.61 -2.32 -3.96
CA LEU A 196 -30.35 -1.07 -3.23
C LEU A 196 -31.35 0.04 -3.61
N THR A 197 -32.60 -0.33 -3.86
CA THR A 197 -33.70 0.60 -4.12
C THR A 197 -34.63 0.74 -2.90
N ALA A 198 -35.29 1.88 -2.80
CA ALA A 198 -36.36 2.13 -1.83
C ALA A 198 -37.52 2.86 -2.53
N GLY A 199 -38.73 2.29 -2.44
CA GLY A 199 -39.90 2.85 -3.12
C GLY A 199 -39.75 2.93 -4.66
N GLY A 200 -39.02 1.96 -5.26
CA GLY A 200 -38.77 1.90 -6.70
C GLY A 200 -37.76 2.92 -7.23
N ARG A 201 -36.97 3.56 -6.35
CA ARG A 201 -35.91 4.53 -6.70
C ARG A 201 -34.59 4.12 -6.06
N PRO A 202 -33.43 4.47 -6.67
CA PRO A 202 -32.13 4.26 -6.05
C PRO A 202 -32.06 4.93 -4.67
N ALA A 203 -31.59 4.19 -3.65
CA ALA A 203 -31.58 4.65 -2.25
C ALA A 203 -30.25 5.26 -1.81
N LEU A 204 -29.19 5.08 -2.62
CA LEU A 204 -27.89 5.62 -2.32
C LEU A 204 -27.80 7.07 -2.76
N THR A 205 -27.35 7.94 -1.85
CA THR A 205 -27.14 9.38 -2.10
C THR A 205 -25.69 9.72 -2.35
N ARG A 206 -24.75 8.86 -1.90
CA ARG A 206 -23.31 9.02 -2.04
C ARG A 206 -22.57 7.69 -1.99
N THR A 207 -21.37 7.69 -2.59
CA THR A 207 -20.51 6.51 -2.69
C THR A 207 -19.10 6.85 -2.24
N LEU A 208 -18.57 6.04 -1.31
CA LEU A 208 -17.22 6.16 -0.78
C LEU A 208 -16.44 4.90 -1.09
N SER A 209 -15.16 5.04 -1.45
CA SER A 209 -14.29 3.90 -1.73
C SER A 209 -13.10 3.83 -0.78
N GLN A 210 -12.67 2.63 -0.46
CA GLN A 210 -11.48 2.35 0.32
C GLN A 210 -10.65 1.25 -0.35
N GLY A 211 -9.34 1.45 -0.41
CA GLY A 211 -8.39 0.45 -0.84
C GLY A 211 -7.13 0.50 0.02
N ASN A 212 -6.66 -0.66 0.47
CA ASN A 212 -5.46 -0.76 1.27
C ASN A 212 -4.32 -1.38 0.47
N SER A 213 -3.13 -0.81 0.52
CA SER A 213 -1.95 -1.35 -0.16
C SER A 213 -2.17 -1.48 -1.67
N GLN A 214 -2.11 -2.67 -2.25
CA GLN A 214 -2.38 -2.90 -3.67
C GLN A 214 -3.73 -2.31 -4.11
N SER A 215 -4.77 -2.46 -3.31
CA SER A 215 -6.09 -1.89 -3.61
C SER A 215 -6.13 -0.37 -3.48
N GLY A 216 -5.29 0.21 -2.64
CA GLY A 216 -5.09 1.68 -2.60
C GLY A 216 -4.38 2.17 -3.86
N ARG A 217 -3.39 1.42 -4.37
CA ARG A 217 -2.75 1.72 -5.68
C ARG A 217 -3.74 1.56 -6.84
N TYR A 218 -4.63 0.57 -6.75
CA TYR A 218 -5.73 0.42 -7.71
C TYR A 218 -6.64 1.65 -7.72
N LEU A 219 -7.03 2.19 -6.55
CA LEU A 219 -7.83 3.42 -6.49
C LEU A 219 -7.12 4.60 -7.17
N ARG A 220 -5.82 4.76 -6.94
CA ARG A 220 -5.03 5.81 -7.61
C ARG A 220 -5.00 5.61 -9.12
N ASP A 221 -4.85 4.37 -9.58
CA ASP A 221 -4.83 4.02 -11.00
C ASP A 221 -6.21 4.13 -11.65
N PHE A 222 -7.28 3.80 -10.92
CA PHE A 222 -8.68 4.00 -11.31
C PHE A 222 -8.99 5.48 -11.58
N LEU A 223 -8.56 6.36 -10.68
CA LEU A 223 -8.68 7.82 -10.85
C LEU A 223 -7.82 8.32 -12.01
N TYR A 224 -6.57 7.87 -12.06
CA TYR A 224 -5.64 8.23 -13.14
C TYR A 224 -6.14 7.83 -14.51
N SER A 225 -6.77 6.67 -14.62
CA SER A 225 -7.29 6.14 -15.89
C SER A 225 -8.67 6.70 -16.26
N GLY A 226 -9.28 7.57 -15.44
CA GLY A 226 -10.54 8.27 -15.74
C GLY A 226 -11.80 7.48 -15.40
N PHE A 227 -11.71 6.35 -14.70
CA PHE A 227 -12.86 5.50 -14.41
C PHE A 227 -13.80 6.04 -13.32
N ASN A 228 -13.49 7.22 -12.72
CA ASN A 228 -14.45 7.86 -11.82
C ASN A 228 -15.61 8.56 -12.55
N GLU A 229 -15.62 8.49 -13.85
CA GLU A 229 -16.71 8.84 -14.75
C GLU A 229 -17.34 7.58 -15.34
N ASP A 230 -18.66 7.42 -15.23
CA ASP A 230 -19.37 6.32 -15.86
C ASP A 230 -19.75 6.63 -17.32
N GLU A 231 -20.33 5.67 -18.04
CA GLU A 231 -20.69 5.81 -19.46
C GLU A 231 -21.81 6.84 -19.71
N ALA A 232 -22.52 7.25 -18.66
CA ALA A 232 -23.50 8.33 -18.70
C ALA A 232 -22.92 9.66 -18.16
N HIS A 233 -21.59 9.80 -18.09
CA HIS A 233 -20.87 10.98 -17.61
C HIS A 233 -21.21 11.37 -16.15
N ARG A 234 -21.51 10.38 -15.29
CA ARG A 234 -21.84 10.58 -13.88
C ARG A 234 -20.68 10.16 -12.99
N VAL A 235 -20.64 10.74 -11.78
CA VAL A 235 -19.62 10.44 -10.77
C VAL A 235 -19.82 9.02 -10.22
N VAL A 236 -18.75 8.21 -10.22
CA VAL A 236 -18.75 6.86 -9.62
C VAL A 236 -18.55 6.95 -8.12
N PHE A 237 -17.44 7.52 -7.64
CA PHE A 237 -17.16 7.74 -6.22
C PHE A 237 -17.12 9.23 -5.90
N ASP A 238 -17.87 9.65 -4.87
CA ASP A 238 -17.84 11.01 -4.34
C ASP A 238 -16.63 11.20 -3.39
N GLY A 239 -16.20 10.12 -2.74
CA GLY A 239 -15.07 10.11 -1.82
C GLY A 239 -14.20 8.87 -1.94
N SER A 240 -12.88 9.00 -1.67
CA SER A 240 -11.91 7.92 -1.82
C SER A 240 -10.86 7.94 -0.71
N ILE A 241 -10.54 6.77 -0.14
CA ILE A 241 -9.52 6.58 0.90
C ILE A 241 -8.46 5.58 0.41
N PRO A 242 -7.49 6.00 -0.44
CA PRO A 242 -6.31 5.19 -0.69
C PRO A 242 -5.45 5.12 0.59
N THR A 243 -5.15 3.92 1.05
CA THR A 243 -4.39 3.71 2.29
C THR A 243 -3.12 2.94 1.98
N VAL A 244 -1.96 3.42 2.49
CA VAL A 244 -0.61 2.88 2.30
C VAL A 244 -0.30 2.55 0.83
N ALA A 245 -0.39 3.56 -0.04
CA ALA A 245 -0.45 3.38 -1.50
C ALA A 245 0.20 4.53 -2.29
N SER A 246 1.50 4.48 -2.53
CA SER A 246 2.23 5.56 -3.21
C SER A 246 2.34 5.44 -4.73
N GLY A 247 2.06 4.27 -5.31
CA GLY A 247 2.11 4.00 -6.76
C GLY A 247 0.76 3.70 -7.37
N ARG A 248 0.79 3.05 -8.53
CA ARG A 248 -0.38 2.59 -9.31
C ARG A 248 -0.29 1.08 -9.54
N THR A 249 -1.32 0.44 -10.09
CA THR A 249 -1.36 -1.01 -10.36
C THR A 249 -0.91 -1.38 -11.78
N PHE A 250 -0.99 -0.46 -12.72
CA PHE A 250 -0.68 -0.70 -14.12
C PHE A 250 -1.48 -1.90 -14.70
N LEU A 251 -2.79 -1.83 -14.64
CA LEU A 251 -3.68 -2.80 -15.31
C LEU A 251 -3.91 -2.39 -16.77
N ASN A 252 -3.84 -3.35 -17.69
CA ASN A 252 -4.05 -3.10 -19.10
C ASN A 252 -4.66 -4.32 -19.83
N TYR A 253 -4.55 -4.36 -21.15
CA TYR A 253 -5.10 -5.44 -22.00
C TYR A 253 -4.06 -6.51 -22.36
N ARG A 254 -2.82 -6.38 -21.90
CA ARG A 254 -1.72 -7.32 -22.21
C ARG A 254 -1.13 -7.91 -20.92
N PHE A 255 0.17 -8.16 -20.87
CA PHE A 255 0.81 -8.84 -19.75
C PHE A 255 1.04 -7.92 -18.53
N SER A 256 -0.06 -7.46 -17.91
CA SER A 256 0.01 -6.77 -16.63
C SER A 256 0.54 -7.69 -15.54
N GLN A 257 1.34 -7.14 -14.64
CA GLN A 257 1.83 -7.88 -13.49
C GLN A 257 0.89 -7.66 -12.28
N VAL A 258 -0.38 -8.02 -12.45
CA VAL A 258 -1.38 -7.99 -11.38
C VAL A 258 -0.89 -8.88 -10.23
N GLY A 259 -0.95 -8.43 -9.02
CA GLY A 259 -0.38 -9.16 -7.89
C GLY A 259 1.06 -8.81 -7.58
N ARG A 260 1.78 -8.22 -8.52
CA ARG A 260 3.05 -7.58 -8.21
C ARG A 260 2.82 -6.35 -7.35
N ILE A 261 3.78 -6.07 -6.53
CA ILE A 261 3.76 -4.91 -5.63
C ILE A 261 4.76 -3.88 -6.13
N ASN A 262 4.59 -2.65 -5.66
CA ASN A 262 5.64 -1.65 -5.74
C ASN A 262 6.94 -2.22 -5.16
N PRO A 263 8.09 -1.67 -5.54
CA PRO A 263 9.31 -1.97 -4.82
C PRO A 263 9.06 -1.95 -3.33
N ALA A 264 9.26 -3.10 -2.69
CA ALA A 264 9.06 -3.25 -1.26
C ALA A 264 10.19 -4.11 -0.71
N GLY A 265 10.74 -3.69 0.42
CA GLY A 265 11.99 -4.27 0.86
C GLY A 265 13.06 -4.03 -0.20
N HIS A 266 13.77 -5.07 -0.58
CA HIS A 266 14.81 -5.04 -1.61
C HIS A 266 14.41 -5.73 -2.92
N GLY A 267 13.13 -6.04 -3.13
CA GLY A 267 12.61 -6.70 -4.33
C GLY A 267 11.68 -5.83 -5.18
N PHE A 268 11.29 -6.35 -6.33
CA PHE A 268 10.26 -5.80 -7.23
C PHE A 268 10.56 -4.40 -7.78
N MET A 269 11.81 -4.14 -8.14
CA MET A 269 12.26 -2.82 -8.61
C MET A 269 11.80 -2.49 -10.05
N PHE A 270 11.40 -3.47 -10.84
CA PHE A 270 11.03 -3.32 -12.25
C PHE A 270 9.51 -3.36 -12.44
N PHE A 271 8.82 -2.30 -11.98
CA PHE A 271 7.37 -2.27 -12.00
C PHE A 271 6.82 -0.98 -12.64
N PRO A 272 6.02 -1.06 -13.74
CA PRO A 272 5.54 0.12 -14.47
C PRO A 272 4.66 1.08 -13.65
N GLY A 273 3.92 0.56 -12.68
CA GLY A 273 3.09 1.38 -11.78
C GLY A 273 3.88 2.27 -10.82
N SER A 274 5.22 2.19 -10.83
CA SER A 274 6.13 3.04 -10.05
C SER A 274 6.66 4.24 -10.82
N GLU A 275 6.25 4.43 -12.08
CA GLU A 275 6.63 5.54 -12.93
C GLU A 275 5.74 6.79 -12.73
N PHE A 276 6.21 7.95 -13.25
CA PHE A 276 5.44 9.21 -13.29
C PHE A 276 4.04 8.98 -13.93
N PRO A 277 2.97 9.68 -13.48
CA PRO A 277 2.91 10.70 -12.43
C PRO A 277 2.76 10.13 -11.00
N PHE A 278 3.22 10.88 -10.02
CA PHE A 278 3.17 10.50 -8.60
C PHE A 278 2.13 11.31 -7.80
N ALA A 279 2.08 12.62 -8.04
CA ALA A 279 1.25 13.57 -7.32
C ALA A 279 -0.21 13.60 -7.83
N TYR A 280 -1.11 14.16 -7.02
CA TYR A 280 -2.51 14.33 -7.40
C TYR A 280 -2.72 15.48 -8.38
N GLU A 281 -1.96 16.57 -8.23
CA GLU A 281 -1.92 17.69 -9.18
C GLU A 281 -1.08 17.35 -10.41
N ASN A 282 -1.29 18.12 -11.47
CA ASN A 282 -0.46 18.05 -12.66
C ASN A 282 0.94 18.59 -12.39
N GLN A 283 1.93 17.81 -12.74
CA GLN A 283 3.35 18.17 -12.72
C GLN A 283 3.95 17.91 -14.10
N THR A 284 5.08 18.54 -14.37
CA THR A 284 5.88 18.22 -15.56
C THR A 284 7.05 17.32 -15.17
N ASP A 285 7.14 16.15 -15.78
CA ASP A 285 8.30 15.27 -15.63
C ASP A 285 9.54 15.95 -16.25
N PRO A 286 10.57 16.24 -15.47
CA PRO A 286 11.75 16.97 -15.97
C PRO A 286 12.56 16.18 -16.98
N PHE A 287 12.36 14.87 -17.07
CA PHE A 287 13.13 14.00 -17.95
C PHE A 287 12.46 13.75 -19.30
N THR A 288 11.13 13.72 -19.33
CA THR A 288 10.36 13.45 -20.57
C THR A 288 9.64 14.67 -21.11
N GLY A 289 9.49 15.73 -20.30
CA GLY A 289 8.66 16.90 -20.61
C GLY A 289 7.15 16.63 -20.56
N LYS A 290 6.71 15.40 -20.21
CA LYS A 290 5.30 15.04 -20.11
C LYS A 290 4.68 15.71 -18.89
N SER A 291 3.52 16.38 -19.07
CA SER A 291 2.73 16.93 -17.97
C SER A 291 1.54 16.03 -17.69
N ASP A 292 1.40 15.57 -16.44
CA ASP A 292 0.30 14.68 -16.00
C ASP A 292 0.15 14.69 -14.47
N GLY A 293 -0.95 14.15 -13.97
CA GLY A 293 -1.27 14.00 -12.56
C GLY A 293 -2.36 12.95 -12.33
N ILE A 294 -2.44 12.44 -11.11
CA ILE A 294 -3.43 11.38 -10.78
C ILE A 294 -4.88 11.84 -11.02
N LEU A 295 -5.17 13.12 -10.83
CA LEU A 295 -6.52 13.66 -11.03
C LEU A 295 -6.73 14.35 -12.39
N ALA A 296 -5.76 14.28 -13.30
CA ALA A 296 -5.85 14.99 -14.59
C ALA A 296 -7.13 14.68 -15.36
N ARG A 297 -7.51 13.40 -15.46
CA ARG A 297 -8.66 12.95 -16.24
C ARG A 297 -9.98 13.31 -15.59
N CYS A 298 -10.15 13.03 -14.29
CA CYS A 298 -11.37 13.38 -13.58
C CYS A 298 -11.55 14.90 -13.42
N THR A 299 -10.46 15.68 -13.46
CA THR A 299 -10.55 17.15 -13.51
C THR A 299 -11.14 17.59 -14.85
N ALA A 300 -10.73 16.99 -15.95
CA ALA A 300 -11.25 17.29 -17.27
C ALA A 300 -12.74 16.96 -17.42
N SER A 301 -13.22 15.89 -16.78
CA SER A 301 -14.63 15.45 -16.80
C SER A 301 -15.47 15.99 -15.63
N ASN A 302 -14.87 16.77 -14.70
CA ASN A 302 -15.51 17.25 -13.48
C ASN A 302 -16.09 16.14 -12.58
N THR A 303 -15.41 15.00 -12.53
CA THR A 303 -15.81 13.81 -11.72
C THR A 303 -14.85 13.48 -10.59
N CYS A 304 -13.94 14.39 -10.21
CA CYS A 304 -12.96 14.13 -9.16
C CYS A 304 -13.61 13.95 -7.79
N PRO A 305 -13.28 12.88 -7.05
CA PRO A 305 -13.78 12.67 -5.70
C PRO A 305 -13.08 13.60 -4.69
N LYS A 306 -13.63 13.67 -3.47
CA LYS A 306 -12.86 14.08 -2.29
C LYS A 306 -11.91 12.93 -1.93
N VAL A 307 -10.65 13.22 -1.61
CA VAL A 307 -9.65 12.20 -1.29
C VAL A 307 -9.03 12.45 0.08
N ILE A 308 -9.00 11.41 0.93
CA ILE A 308 -8.13 11.37 2.11
C ILE A 308 -7.13 10.25 1.90
N HIS A 309 -5.89 10.59 1.57
CA HIS A 309 -4.83 9.62 1.33
C HIS A 309 -4.02 9.40 2.60
N LEU A 310 -4.10 8.19 3.17
CA LEU A 310 -3.34 7.80 4.35
C LEU A 310 -2.08 7.04 3.93
N ASN A 311 -0.91 7.47 4.41
CA ASN A 311 0.35 6.75 4.19
C ASN A 311 1.13 6.59 5.48
N SER A 312 1.97 5.58 5.54
CA SER A 312 2.83 5.27 6.67
C SER A 312 4.30 5.65 6.40
N GLY A 313 5.13 5.61 7.45
CA GLY A 313 6.57 5.81 7.31
C GLY A 313 7.22 4.81 6.35
N THR A 314 6.68 3.58 6.26
CA THR A 314 7.16 2.56 5.30
C THR A 314 7.12 3.05 3.86
N GLU A 315 6.05 3.75 3.45
CA GLU A 315 5.91 4.20 2.06
C GLU A 315 6.97 5.23 1.67
N TYR A 316 7.46 6.04 2.62
CA TYR A 316 8.58 6.94 2.36
C TYR A 316 9.86 6.17 2.04
N TRP A 317 10.14 5.10 2.75
CA TRP A 317 11.35 4.30 2.58
C TRP A 317 11.26 3.30 1.43
N GLN A 318 10.10 2.70 1.22
CA GLN A 318 9.99 1.58 0.28
C GLN A 318 9.25 1.90 -1.01
N ALA A 319 8.36 2.90 -1.03
CA ALA A 319 7.48 3.14 -2.16
C ALA A 319 7.53 4.57 -2.75
N GLY A 320 8.48 5.40 -2.30
CA GLY A 320 8.67 6.75 -2.84
C GLY A 320 7.53 7.72 -2.51
N GLN A 321 6.95 7.63 -1.29
CA GLN A 321 5.83 8.48 -0.87
C GLN A 321 6.11 9.97 -0.95
N SER A 322 7.34 10.42 -0.75
CA SER A 322 7.71 11.83 -0.86
C SER A 322 7.29 12.45 -2.21
N LEU A 323 7.37 11.69 -3.30
CA LEU A 323 6.99 12.13 -4.65
C LEU A 323 5.49 12.46 -4.80
N VAL A 324 4.65 12.07 -3.85
CA VAL A 324 3.24 12.46 -3.83
C VAL A 324 3.05 13.92 -3.43
N THR A 325 4.03 14.50 -2.71
CA THR A 325 3.98 15.85 -2.14
C THR A 325 5.19 16.71 -2.48
N THR A 326 6.07 16.23 -3.37
CA THR A 326 7.21 16.99 -3.90
C THR A 326 7.21 16.98 -5.41
N ASP A 327 8.01 17.85 -6.01
CA ASP A 327 8.36 17.73 -7.43
C ASP A 327 9.19 16.45 -7.68
N PRO A 328 9.26 15.93 -8.91
CA PRO A 328 9.97 14.69 -9.23
C PRO A 328 11.47 14.68 -8.89
N LEU A 329 12.10 15.86 -8.75
CA LEU A 329 13.50 16.02 -8.36
C LEU A 329 13.69 16.13 -6.84
N GLY A 330 12.62 16.17 -6.04
CA GLY A 330 12.69 16.30 -4.57
C GLY A 330 13.33 17.62 -4.13
N GLN A 331 13.11 18.70 -4.86
CA GLN A 331 13.72 20.02 -4.59
C GLN A 331 12.75 20.99 -3.92
N ARG A 332 11.45 20.78 -4.09
CA ARG A 332 10.40 21.65 -3.56
C ARG A 332 9.15 20.85 -3.21
N ASP A 333 8.45 21.34 -2.20
CA ASP A 333 7.12 20.84 -1.87
C ASP A 333 6.12 21.24 -2.96
N THR A 334 5.09 20.41 -3.14
CA THR A 334 3.91 20.71 -3.94
C THR A 334 2.68 20.82 -3.04
N THR A 335 1.62 21.43 -3.57
CA THR A 335 0.39 21.61 -2.81
C THR A 335 -0.68 20.68 -3.37
N PRO A 336 -1.17 19.71 -2.59
CA PRO A 336 -2.28 18.88 -3.01
C PRO A 336 -3.51 19.72 -3.37
N PRO A 337 -4.29 19.33 -4.38
CA PRO A 337 -5.54 20.03 -4.74
C PRO A 337 -6.50 20.17 -3.56
N SER A 338 -7.39 21.18 -3.60
CA SER A 338 -8.30 21.49 -2.50
C SER A 338 -9.23 20.34 -2.09
N ASN A 339 -9.53 19.42 -3.01
CA ASN A 339 -10.30 18.21 -2.79
C ASN A 339 -9.46 17.01 -2.30
N VAL A 340 -8.18 17.21 -1.96
CA VAL A 340 -7.27 16.17 -1.47
C VAL A 340 -6.74 16.52 -0.08
N ARG A 341 -6.67 15.52 0.80
CA ARG A 341 -5.95 15.58 2.08
C ARG A 341 -4.92 14.44 2.12
N ILE A 342 -3.71 14.77 2.55
CA ILE A 342 -2.63 13.81 2.76
C ILE A 342 -2.40 13.69 4.27
N TRP A 343 -2.62 12.49 4.82
CA TRP A 343 -2.39 12.18 6.22
C TRP A 343 -1.27 11.15 6.31
N SER A 344 -0.03 11.62 6.54
CA SER A 344 1.12 10.76 6.82
C SER A 344 1.09 10.29 8.25
N MET A 345 0.86 9.02 8.46
CA MET A 345 0.85 8.36 9.77
C MET A 345 2.30 8.19 10.25
N THR A 346 2.70 9.03 11.18
CA THR A 346 4.08 9.22 11.64
C THR A 346 4.64 7.97 12.28
N SER A 347 5.83 7.54 11.87
CA SER A 347 6.56 6.39 12.44
C SER A 347 5.81 5.06 12.41
N ILE A 348 4.78 4.91 11.60
CA ILE A 348 3.95 3.70 11.52
C ILE A 348 4.43 2.81 10.38
N ALA A 349 4.38 1.49 10.59
CA ALA A 349 4.67 0.50 9.56
C ALA A 349 3.45 0.23 8.66
N HIS A 350 3.70 -0.22 7.43
CA HIS A 350 2.65 -0.58 6.46
C HIS A 350 1.69 -1.65 7.02
N GLN A 351 2.22 -2.67 7.67
CA GLN A 351 1.44 -3.79 8.21
C GLN A 351 0.75 -3.47 9.55
N GLY A 352 1.25 -2.49 10.30
CA GLY A 352 0.71 -2.17 11.62
C GLY A 352 0.77 -3.38 12.57
N VAL A 353 -0.38 -3.78 13.10
CA VAL A 353 -0.50 -4.84 14.12
C VAL A 353 -0.12 -6.25 13.68
N ASN A 354 0.00 -6.50 12.38
CA ASN A 354 0.32 -7.81 11.83
C ASN A 354 1.55 -7.73 10.93
N PRO A 355 2.74 -8.16 11.39
CA PRO A 355 3.93 -8.17 10.56
C PRO A 355 3.77 -9.12 9.36
N ALA A 356 4.36 -8.73 8.21
CA ALA A 356 4.34 -9.54 7.00
C ALA A 356 5.44 -10.61 6.99
N MET A 357 6.55 -10.33 7.69
CA MET A 357 7.71 -11.19 7.71
C MET A 357 7.69 -12.21 8.85
N PRO A 358 8.17 -13.44 8.60
CA PRO A 358 8.45 -14.39 9.67
C PRO A 358 9.44 -13.83 10.69
N LYS A 359 9.30 -14.27 11.95
CA LYS A 359 10.19 -13.86 13.04
C LYS A 359 11.66 -14.13 12.67
N GLY A 360 12.52 -13.15 12.88
CA GLY A 360 13.95 -13.24 12.64
C GLY A 360 14.40 -12.81 11.24
N VAL A 361 13.50 -12.65 10.27
CA VAL A 361 13.84 -12.13 8.93
C VAL A 361 14.23 -10.65 8.99
N CYS A 362 13.52 -9.84 9.77
CA CYS A 362 13.94 -8.48 10.08
C CYS A 362 14.87 -8.46 11.28
N ALA A 363 15.86 -7.57 11.26
CA ALA A 363 16.90 -7.47 12.31
C ALA A 363 16.36 -6.94 13.64
N MET A 364 15.28 -6.15 13.62
CA MET A 364 14.73 -5.48 14.79
C MET A 364 13.33 -6.02 15.12
N PRO A 365 12.87 -5.87 16.39
CA PRO A 365 11.48 -6.16 16.75
C PRO A 365 10.51 -5.32 15.93
N TYR A 366 9.36 -5.91 15.60
CA TYR A 366 8.36 -5.26 14.72
C TYR A 366 7.68 -4.08 15.39
N ASN A 367 7.42 -3.04 14.59
CA ASN A 367 6.56 -1.93 14.96
C ASN A 367 5.09 -2.32 14.76
N LEU A 368 4.38 -2.54 15.85
CA LEU A 368 2.97 -2.99 15.85
C LEU A 368 2.00 -1.84 16.17
N THR A 369 2.37 -0.59 15.92
CA THR A 369 1.51 0.57 16.16
C THR A 369 0.23 0.47 15.33
N ASP A 370 -0.92 0.55 16.00
CA ASP A 370 -2.24 0.37 15.40
C ASP A 370 -2.79 1.68 14.84
N TYR A 371 -2.86 1.79 13.52
CA TYR A 371 -3.38 2.98 12.82
C TYR A 371 -4.89 2.91 12.48
N ARG A 372 -5.59 1.85 12.86
CA ARG A 372 -7.04 1.74 12.61
C ARG A 372 -7.86 2.89 13.17
N PRO A 373 -7.53 3.50 14.33
CA PRO A 373 -8.18 4.73 14.79
C PRO A 373 -8.17 5.86 13.77
N LEU A 374 -7.04 6.07 13.08
CA LEU A 374 -6.91 7.11 12.04
C LEU A 374 -7.74 6.78 10.79
N MET A 375 -7.86 5.50 10.42
CA MET A 375 -8.72 5.08 9.30
C MET A 375 -10.20 5.37 9.59
N ARG A 376 -10.65 5.11 10.82
CA ARG A 376 -12.03 5.40 11.27
C ARG A 376 -12.31 6.90 11.27
N GLY A 377 -11.39 7.70 11.80
CA GLY A 377 -11.45 9.16 11.74
C GLY A 377 -11.52 9.66 10.31
N ALA A 378 -10.69 9.11 9.40
CA ALA A 378 -10.69 9.47 7.99
C ALA A 378 -12.02 9.16 7.29
N LEU A 379 -12.64 8.00 7.57
CA LEU A 379 -13.93 7.65 6.99
C LEU A 379 -15.03 8.64 7.41
N VAL A 380 -15.13 8.96 8.70
CA VAL A 380 -16.14 9.90 9.19
C VAL A 380 -15.89 11.32 8.66
N ALA A 381 -14.63 11.74 8.61
CA ALA A 381 -14.25 13.04 8.06
C ALA A 381 -14.55 13.13 6.56
N LEU A 382 -14.26 12.07 5.78
CA LEU A 382 -14.58 12.02 4.35
C LEU A 382 -16.09 12.02 4.10
N ASP A 383 -16.85 11.25 4.86
CA ASP A 383 -18.30 11.17 4.71
C ASP A 383 -18.97 12.52 4.98
N ARG A 384 -18.54 13.23 6.03
CA ARG A 384 -19.00 14.61 6.31
C ARG A 384 -18.62 15.58 5.19
N TRP A 385 -17.41 15.47 4.68
CA TRP A 385 -16.93 16.33 3.60
C TRP A 385 -17.73 16.13 2.31
N VAL A 386 -18.06 14.89 1.97
CA VAL A 386 -18.90 14.56 0.81
C VAL A 386 -20.34 14.98 1.04
N LYS A 387 -20.91 14.66 2.20
CA LYS A 387 -22.34 14.86 2.50
C LYS A 387 -22.71 16.32 2.73
N ASP A 388 -21.95 17.01 3.57
CA ASP A 388 -22.31 18.31 4.10
C ASP A 388 -21.39 19.44 3.56
N GLY A 389 -20.36 19.09 2.78
CA GLY A 389 -19.34 20.05 2.34
C GLY A 389 -18.36 20.48 3.44
N THR A 390 -18.49 19.96 4.69
CA THR A 390 -17.58 20.28 5.79
C THR A 390 -16.19 19.73 5.49
N PRO A 391 -15.17 20.56 5.28
CA PRO A 391 -13.85 20.07 4.89
C PRO A 391 -13.27 19.10 5.92
N ALA A 392 -12.66 18.01 5.45
CA ALA A 392 -11.89 17.13 6.32
C ALA A 392 -10.71 17.89 6.97
N PRO A 393 -10.25 17.48 8.16
CA PRO A 393 -9.07 18.05 8.82
C PRO A 393 -7.88 18.22 7.87
N ALA A 394 -7.06 19.22 8.13
CA ALA A 394 -5.96 19.63 7.26
C ALA A 394 -4.98 18.49 6.98
N SER A 395 -4.28 18.56 5.86
CA SER A 395 -3.16 17.65 5.56
C SER A 395 -2.06 17.78 6.61
N ARG A 396 -1.50 16.64 7.04
CA ARG A 396 -0.32 16.56 7.91
C ARG A 396 0.67 15.58 7.30
N TYR A 397 1.79 16.08 6.79
CA TYR A 397 2.85 15.30 6.14
C TYR A 397 4.20 16.02 6.24
N PRO A 398 5.33 15.29 6.16
CA PRO A 398 6.66 15.89 6.15
C PRO A 398 6.89 16.77 4.93
N ARG A 399 7.62 17.89 5.09
CA ARG A 399 7.87 18.89 4.07
C ARG A 399 9.34 19.28 3.99
N ILE A 400 9.80 19.63 2.79
CA ILE A 400 11.15 20.15 2.54
C ILE A 400 11.30 21.53 3.19
N ALA A 401 10.28 22.38 3.04
CA ALA A 401 10.32 23.78 3.45
C ALA A 401 10.55 24.00 4.96
N ASP A 402 10.10 23.05 5.80
CA ASP A 402 10.27 23.10 7.26
C ASP A 402 11.33 22.11 7.79
N GLY A 403 12.08 21.45 6.89
CA GLY A 403 13.16 20.54 7.24
C GLY A 403 12.69 19.19 7.81
N THR A 404 11.41 18.88 7.73
CA THR A 404 10.84 17.61 8.21
C THR A 404 10.86 16.50 7.16
N LEU A 405 11.15 16.82 5.89
CA LEU A 405 11.40 15.88 4.79
C LEU A 405 12.83 16.09 4.27
N VAL A 406 13.67 15.06 4.36
CA VAL A 406 15.13 15.19 4.14
C VAL A 406 15.69 14.02 3.31
N PRO A 407 16.87 14.19 2.68
CA PRO A 407 17.65 13.06 2.17
C PRO A 407 18.04 12.10 3.31
N SER A 408 17.93 10.80 3.10
CA SER A 408 18.20 9.77 4.13
C SER A 408 19.61 9.82 4.72
N VAL A 409 20.59 10.31 3.95
CA VAL A 409 21.98 10.49 4.41
C VAL A 409 22.13 11.50 5.56
N LYS A 410 21.10 12.31 5.81
CA LYS A 410 21.07 13.23 6.96
C LYS A 410 20.60 12.56 8.26
N LEU A 411 20.03 11.36 8.16
CA LEU A 411 19.55 10.63 9.33
C LEU A 411 20.70 9.82 9.94
N ASN A 412 21.01 10.07 11.18
CA ASN A 412 21.97 9.29 11.94
C ASN A 412 21.56 9.24 13.43
N PRO A 413 20.43 8.59 13.76
CA PRO A 413 20.01 8.46 15.14
C PRO A 413 20.98 7.57 15.89
N ALA A 414 21.54 8.08 16.99
CA ALA A 414 22.50 7.37 17.84
C ALA A 414 21.77 6.36 18.75
N ILE A 415 21.16 5.33 18.18
CA ILE A 415 20.36 4.34 18.91
C ILE A 415 21.17 3.04 19.00
N PRO A 416 21.45 2.53 20.22
CA PRO A 416 22.20 1.28 20.40
C PRO A 416 21.51 0.10 19.71
N GLY A 417 22.28 -0.66 18.93
CA GLY A 417 21.79 -1.85 18.23
C GLY A 417 20.95 -1.57 16.98
N LEU A 418 20.73 -0.30 16.60
CA LEU A 418 20.05 0.03 15.35
C LEU A 418 20.95 -0.25 14.16
N ALA A 419 20.51 -1.18 13.31
CA ALA A 419 21.08 -1.38 11.98
C ALA A 419 20.46 -0.38 11.00
N MET A 420 21.25 0.58 10.50
CA MET A 420 20.79 1.59 9.54
C MET A 420 20.60 0.99 8.14
N ALA A 421 19.50 1.37 7.49
CA ALA A 421 19.31 1.10 6.08
C ALA A 421 20.30 1.92 5.24
N LYS A 422 20.76 1.37 4.12
CA LYS A 422 21.63 2.08 3.15
C LYS A 422 20.94 3.32 2.55
N GLY A 423 19.62 3.32 2.47
CA GLY A 423 18.78 4.39 1.97
C GLY A 423 17.36 3.89 1.67
N PRO A 424 16.47 4.78 1.22
CA PRO A 424 15.17 4.38 0.70
C PRO A 424 15.32 3.70 -0.66
N ASN A 425 14.28 2.95 -1.07
CA ASN A 425 14.21 2.43 -2.42
C ASN A 425 14.19 3.58 -3.42
N GLU A 426 15.19 3.62 -4.27
CA GLU A 426 15.27 4.61 -5.35
C GLU A 426 14.17 4.37 -6.40
N LYS A 427 13.86 5.42 -7.14
CA LYS A 427 12.93 5.39 -8.27
C LYS A 427 13.70 5.71 -9.57
N PRO A 428 14.48 4.75 -10.12
CA PRO A 428 15.06 4.93 -11.44
C PRO A 428 13.93 4.99 -12.47
N ARG A 429 14.11 5.78 -13.50
CA ARG A 429 13.30 5.65 -14.71
C ARG A 429 13.61 4.32 -15.39
N LEU A 430 12.59 3.65 -15.88
CA LEU A 430 12.71 2.34 -16.52
C LEU A 430 12.36 2.44 -18.01
N ASP A 431 13.22 1.89 -18.86
CA ASP A 431 12.94 1.78 -20.28
C ASP A 431 12.21 0.45 -20.57
N PHE A 432 10.89 0.54 -20.68
CA PHE A 432 10.02 -0.58 -21.04
C PHE A 432 9.86 -0.77 -22.55
N GLY A 433 10.48 0.09 -23.36
CA GLY A 433 10.35 0.13 -24.81
C GLY A 433 9.45 1.26 -25.31
N PRO A 434 9.39 1.47 -26.65
CA PRO A 434 8.78 2.66 -27.26
C PRO A 434 7.25 2.72 -27.14
N ASP A 435 6.59 1.59 -26.90
CA ASP A 435 5.13 1.50 -26.91
C ASP A 435 4.52 1.40 -25.51
N ILE A 436 5.25 1.79 -24.45
CA ILE A 436 4.76 1.73 -23.06
C ILE A 436 3.50 2.57 -22.86
N ASP A 437 3.37 3.70 -23.51
CA ASP A 437 2.16 4.55 -23.47
C ASP A 437 0.93 3.86 -24.09
N LYS A 438 1.14 2.83 -24.90
CA LYS A 438 0.08 1.92 -25.42
C LYS A 438 -0.12 0.69 -24.54
N GLY A 439 0.52 0.61 -23.38
CA GLY A 439 0.49 -0.54 -22.48
C GLY A 439 1.34 -1.73 -22.94
N ILE A 440 2.25 -1.56 -23.89
CA ILE A 440 3.10 -2.62 -24.45
C ILE A 440 4.49 -2.53 -23.84
N ILE A 441 4.91 -3.60 -23.16
CA ILE A 441 6.26 -3.75 -22.62
C ILE A 441 7.05 -4.62 -23.59
N SER A 442 7.97 -4.02 -24.34
CA SER A 442 8.80 -4.74 -25.32
C SER A 442 10.22 -5.04 -24.83
N LYS A 443 10.61 -4.51 -23.68
CA LYS A 443 11.89 -4.80 -23.01
C LYS A 443 11.66 -5.55 -21.70
N ALA A 444 11.95 -6.82 -21.67
CA ALA A 444 11.91 -7.69 -20.50
C ALA A 444 13.31 -8.29 -20.25
N LEU A 445 14.02 -7.95 -19.21
CA LEU A 445 13.75 -6.94 -18.16
C LEU A 445 13.84 -5.51 -18.71
N PRO A 446 13.12 -4.53 -18.15
CA PRO A 446 13.34 -3.13 -18.52
C PRO A 446 14.73 -2.67 -18.04
N VAL A 447 15.31 -1.73 -18.78
CA VAL A 447 16.62 -1.18 -18.44
C VAL A 447 16.43 0.03 -17.53
N ALA A 448 17.13 0.04 -16.38
CA ALA A 448 17.19 1.22 -15.55
C ALA A 448 18.01 2.33 -16.25
N LEU A 449 17.40 3.49 -16.47
CA LEU A 449 18.06 4.67 -17.01
C LEU A 449 18.91 5.34 -15.92
N LYS A 450 19.79 6.27 -16.34
CA LYS A 450 20.62 7.04 -15.40
C LYS A 450 19.81 8.03 -14.57
N ASP A 451 18.72 8.52 -15.13
CA ASP A 451 17.82 9.48 -14.48
C ASP A 451 17.05 8.82 -13.34
N ARG A 452 16.84 9.57 -12.25
CA ARG A 452 16.14 9.07 -11.06
C ARG A 452 15.19 10.12 -10.52
N TYR A 453 14.03 9.67 -10.08
CA TYR A 453 13.13 10.47 -9.26
C TYR A 453 13.64 10.46 -7.82
N ARG A 454 13.79 11.64 -7.23
CA ARG A 454 14.42 11.80 -5.92
C ARG A 454 13.47 11.41 -4.78
N VAL A 455 13.79 10.36 -4.07
CA VAL A 455 13.05 9.92 -2.88
C VAL A 455 13.67 10.56 -1.64
N LEU A 456 12.82 11.20 -0.82
CA LEU A 456 13.16 11.77 0.48
C LEU A 456 12.44 10.99 1.58
N VAL A 457 12.94 11.12 2.82
CA VAL A 457 12.38 10.43 3.99
C VAL A 457 12.06 11.43 5.10
N PRO A 458 11.12 11.11 6.01
CA PRO A 458 10.84 11.94 7.17
C PRO A 458 12.08 12.12 8.05
N ASN A 459 12.30 13.34 8.53
CA ASN A 459 13.31 13.63 9.55
C ASN A 459 12.87 13.08 10.90
N VAL A 460 13.84 12.78 11.78
CA VAL A 460 13.60 12.20 13.09
C VAL A 460 14.12 13.10 14.22
N ASP A 461 13.54 12.95 15.40
CA ASP A 461 13.97 13.60 16.63
C ASP A 461 15.17 12.86 17.29
N ALA A 462 15.57 13.30 18.47
CA ALA A 462 16.65 12.67 19.25
C ALA A 462 16.32 11.24 19.70
N ASP A 463 15.05 10.88 19.77
CA ASP A 463 14.59 9.53 20.08
C ASP A 463 14.51 8.63 18.83
N GLY A 464 14.71 9.19 17.64
CA GLY A 464 14.60 8.49 16.36
C GLY A 464 13.16 8.36 15.84
N ASN A 465 12.17 9.04 16.43
CA ASN A 465 10.80 9.10 15.94
C ASN A 465 10.65 10.20 14.88
N GLU A 466 9.82 9.98 13.85
CA GLU A 466 9.57 10.97 12.82
C GLU A 466 8.94 12.24 13.40
N THR A 467 9.40 13.42 12.95
CA THR A 467 9.03 14.73 13.52
C THR A 467 7.78 15.36 12.93
N ALA A 468 7.25 14.83 11.82
CA ALA A 468 6.09 15.42 11.14
C ALA A 468 5.13 14.36 10.61
N GLY A 469 3.90 14.79 10.39
CA GLY A 469 2.78 13.96 9.97
C GLY A 469 1.67 13.92 11.02
N LEU A 470 0.88 12.88 10.98
CA LEU A 470 -0.20 12.61 11.93
C LEU A 470 0.27 11.57 12.94
N ALA A 471 0.80 12.05 14.07
CA ALA A 471 1.39 11.23 15.11
C ALA A 471 0.33 10.79 16.14
N LEU A 472 0.17 9.48 16.31
CA LEU A 472 -0.63 8.91 17.42
C LEU A 472 0.07 9.12 18.77
N PRO A 473 -0.65 8.99 19.89
CA PRO A 473 -0.04 9.06 21.23
C PRO A 473 1.13 8.10 21.43
N ASP A 474 1.15 6.96 20.76
CA ASP A 474 2.28 6.01 20.73
C ASP A 474 3.60 6.67 20.29
N ILE A 475 3.55 7.76 19.52
CA ILE A 475 4.69 8.48 18.97
C ILE A 475 4.96 9.79 19.74
N THR A 476 3.91 10.52 20.14
CA THR A 476 4.05 11.79 20.86
C THR A 476 4.30 11.62 22.36
N VAL A 477 3.96 10.45 22.91
CA VAL A 477 4.23 10.02 24.29
C VAL A 477 4.92 8.65 24.22
N PRO A 478 6.18 8.59 23.71
CA PRO A 478 6.75 7.34 23.27
C PRO A 478 7.26 6.48 24.43
N THR A 479 7.18 5.17 24.26
CA THR A 479 7.83 4.17 25.12
C THR A 479 9.04 3.51 24.44
N GLY A 480 9.41 4.00 23.28
CA GLY A 480 10.52 3.55 22.47
C GLY A 480 10.63 4.35 21.18
N THR A 481 11.62 4.03 20.38
CA THR A 481 11.70 4.48 18.99
C THR A 481 10.83 3.61 18.13
N ALA A 482 9.87 4.21 17.43
CA ALA A 482 9.07 3.56 16.40
C ALA A 482 9.52 4.04 15.01
N MET A 483 9.76 3.12 14.11
CA MET A 483 10.19 3.40 12.75
C MET A 483 9.25 2.73 11.74
N GLY A 484 8.96 3.42 10.64
CA GLY A 484 8.21 2.85 9.51
C GLY A 484 9.04 1.87 8.67
N TRP A 485 10.28 1.61 9.01
CA TRP A 485 11.20 0.74 8.29
C TRP A 485 12.03 -0.15 9.24
N SER A 486 12.55 -1.23 8.71
CA SER A 486 13.54 -2.11 9.33
C SER A 486 14.49 -2.63 8.25
N VAL A 487 15.57 -3.28 8.64
CA VAL A 487 16.49 -3.96 7.71
C VAL A 487 16.43 -5.47 7.90
N ARG A 488 16.85 -6.19 6.89
CA ARG A 488 16.94 -7.65 6.92
C ARG A 488 18.13 -8.11 7.78
N SER A 489 17.89 -9.17 8.53
CA SER A 489 18.92 -9.84 9.33
C SER A 489 19.80 -10.75 8.45
N GLU A 490 20.89 -11.28 9.00
CA GLU A 490 21.69 -12.32 8.37
C GLU A 490 20.85 -13.59 8.08
N PHE A 491 20.00 -14.00 9.01
CA PHE A 491 19.09 -15.13 8.83
C PHE A 491 18.12 -14.90 7.66
N GLY A 492 17.63 -13.68 7.50
CA GLY A 492 16.70 -13.33 6.42
C GLY A 492 17.33 -13.26 5.03
N GLY A 493 18.64 -13.27 4.91
CA GLY A 493 19.36 -13.01 3.65
C GLY A 493 19.16 -11.58 3.15
N GLY A 494 19.97 -11.11 2.21
CA GLY A 494 19.97 -9.71 1.77
C GLY A 494 20.25 -8.76 2.94
N THR A 495 21.22 -9.08 3.78
CA THR A 495 21.55 -8.37 5.03
C THR A 495 21.73 -6.88 4.83
N GLY A 496 21.06 -6.08 5.66
CA GLY A 496 21.12 -4.61 5.59
C GLY A 496 20.23 -3.97 4.52
N GLU A 497 19.59 -4.76 3.65
CA GLU A 497 18.53 -4.28 2.77
C GLU A 497 17.24 -4.01 3.56
N LEU A 498 16.34 -3.16 3.02
CA LEU A 498 15.05 -2.88 3.67
C LEU A 498 14.23 -4.16 3.85
N CYS A 499 13.69 -4.35 5.04
CA CYS A 499 12.81 -5.47 5.34
C CYS A 499 11.39 -5.18 4.83
N TYR A 500 10.80 -6.16 4.15
CA TYR A 500 9.56 -6.01 3.39
C TYR A 500 8.39 -5.49 4.22
N LEU A 501 7.96 -4.25 3.95
CA LEU A 501 6.77 -3.59 4.51
C LEU A 501 6.66 -3.54 6.05
N ASP A 502 7.68 -3.97 6.76
CA ASP A 502 7.71 -3.97 8.21
C ASP A 502 8.57 -2.82 8.76
N GLY A 503 8.16 -2.32 9.89
CA GLY A 503 8.86 -1.31 10.67
C GLY A 503 9.53 -1.91 11.89
N ALA A 504 10.31 -1.09 12.59
CA ALA A 504 11.01 -1.48 13.79
C ALA A 504 10.51 -0.73 15.03
N PHE A 505 10.57 -1.41 16.17
CA PHE A 505 10.34 -0.80 17.48
C PHE A 505 11.47 -1.14 18.44
N ILE A 506 12.13 -0.11 18.99
CA ILE A 506 13.23 -0.25 19.93
C ILE A 506 12.81 0.39 21.25
N PRO A 507 12.45 -0.39 22.27
CA PRO A 507 11.99 0.15 23.54
C PRO A 507 13.05 1.01 24.22
N PHE A 508 12.63 1.99 25.02
CA PHE A 508 13.51 2.70 25.93
C PHE A 508 13.87 1.80 27.10
N ALA A 509 15.04 2.02 27.68
CA ALA A 509 15.40 1.43 28.97
C ALA A 509 14.34 1.78 30.03
N LYS A 510 14.06 0.89 30.97
CA LYS A 510 13.09 1.17 32.04
C LYS A 510 13.65 2.17 33.05
N THR A 511 14.91 1.99 33.42
CA THR A 511 15.59 2.78 34.43
C THR A 511 16.81 3.51 33.88
N LYS A 512 17.25 4.57 34.58
CA LYS A 512 18.49 5.28 34.28
C LYS A 512 19.71 4.36 34.31
N ALA A 513 19.78 3.42 35.26
CA ALA A 513 20.87 2.47 35.36
C ALA A 513 20.98 1.54 34.15
N GLU A 514 19.84 1.01 33.66
CA GLU A 514 19.79 0.21 32.43
C GLU A 514 20.24 1.03 31.21
N ARG A 515 19.77 2.26 31.09
CA ARG A 515 20.15 3.19 30.04
C ARG A 515 21.67 3.44 30.02
N GLU A 516 22.26 3.73 31.18
CA GLU A 516 23.68 3.99 31.30
C GLU A 516 24.52 2.74 31.00
N ALA A 517 24.06 1.55 31.41
CA ALA A 517 24.73 0.28 31.13
C ALA A 517 24.80 -0.01 29.62
N THR A 518 23.79 0.37 28.88
CA THR A 518 23.73 0.19 27.40
C THR A 518 24.27 1.39 26.63
N LYS A 519 24.67 2.47 27.32
CA LYS A 519 25.09 3.76 26.74
C LYS A 519 24.03 4.34 25.79
N ASP A 520 22.74 4.09 26.07
CA ASP A 520 21.66 4.64 25.30
C ASP A 520 21.52 6.15 25.55
N PRO A 521 21.62 7.02 24.52
CA PRO A 521 21.46 8.45 24.71
C PRO A 521 20.02 8.86 25.01
N ARG A 522 19.04 8.00 24.66
CA ARG A 522 17.61 8.28 24.86
C ARG A 522 17.25 8.16 26.34
N PRO A 523 16.59 9.14 26.97
CA PRO A 523 16.14 9.02 28.35
C PRO A 523 15.29 7.77 28.59
N SER A 524 15.48 7.10 29.73
CA SER A 524 14.70 5.94 30.16
C SER A 524 13.25 6.31 30.48
N LEU A 525 12.37 5.32 30.61
CA LEU A 525 10.97 5.54 30.98
C LEU A 525 10.84 6.28 32.32
N ALA A 526 11.64 5.89 33.33
CA ALA A 526 11.66 6.54 34.64
C ALA A 526 12.21 7.98 34.64
N GLU A 527 13.01 8.35 33.63
CA GLU A 527 13.45 9.74 33.43
C GLU A 527 12.43 10.59 32.67
N ARG A 528 11.55 9.97 31.89
CA ARG A 528 10.51 10.65 31.09
C ARG A 528 9.20 10.83 31.83
N TYR A 529 8.80 9.81 32.57
CA TYR A 529 7.50 9.73 33.23
C TYR A 529 7.71 9.49 34.72
N ARG A 530 6.99 10.25 35.55
CA ARG A 530 7.03 10.07 37.00
C ARG A 530 6.55 8.69 37.43
N ASP A 531 5.50 8.22 36.77
CA ASP A 531 4.84 6.93 36.99
C ASP A 531 3.88 6.61 35.83
N ASN A 532 3.22 5.46 35.89
CA ASN A 532 2.23 5.04 34.88
C ASN A 532 1.01 5.99 34.80
N ALA A 533 0.66 6.68 35.88
CA ALA A 533 -0.42 7.64 35.88
C ALA A 533 -0.05 8.91 35.08
N ASP A 534 1.16 9.44 35.27
CA ASP A 534 1.68 10.55 34.47
C ASP A 534 1.73 10.20 32.97
N TYR A 535 2.23 9.01 32.63
CA TYR A 535 2.19 8.51 31.26
C TYR A 535 0.78 8.49 30.68
N SER A 536 -0.17 7.88 31.42
CA SER A 536 -1.57 7.73 30.98
C SER A 536 -2.25 9.09 30.79
N GLU A 537 -1.99 10.08 31.66
CA GLU A 537 -2.54 11.43 31.51
C GLU A 537 -1.97 12.15 30.27
N ARG A 538 -0.68 11.97 29.97
CA ARG A 538 -0.07 12.53 28.74
C ARG A 538 -0.64 11.89 27.49
N VAL A 539 -0.82 10.56 27.47
CA VAL A 539 -1.50 9.83 26.38
C VAL A 539 -2.91 10.34 26.19
N LYS A 540 -3.67 10.52 27.28
CA LYS A 540 -5.02 11.07 27.25
C LYS A 540 -5.06 12.48 26.66
N ALA A 541 -4.16 13.34 27.09
CA ALA A 541 -4.07 14.71 26.54
C ALA A 541 -3.77 14.71 25.04
N ALA A 542 -2.82 13.88 24.58
CA ALA A 542 -2.47 13.76 23.18
C ALA A 542 -3.62 13.18 22.32
N ALA A 543 -4.30 12.13 22.80
CA ALA A 543 -5.45 11.55 22.11
C ALA A 543 -6.63 12.53 22.02
N THR A 544 -6.93 13.25 23.12
CA THR A 544 -7.99 14.27 23.15
C THR A 544 -7.71 15.43 22.19
N ALA A 545 -6.44 15.82 22.03
CA ALA A 545 -6.07 16.84 21.05
C ALA A 545 -6.37 16.38 19.61
N LEU A 546 -6.03 15.13 19.25
CA LEU A 546 -6.35 14.57 17.93
C LEU A 546 -7.85 14.42 17.71
N GLU A 547 -8.63 14.07 18.74
CA GLU A 547 -10.09 14.02 18.69
C GLU A 547 -10.69 15.41 18.46
N ARG A 548 -10.27 16.42 19.23
CA ARG A 548 -10.69 17.81 19.05
C ARG A 548 -10.41 18.32 17.64
N ASP A 549 -9.25 17.97 17.09
CA ASP A 549 -8.81 18.36 15.75
C ASP A 549 -9.49 17.52 14.64
N GLY A 550 -10.31 16.52 15.00
CA GLY A 550 -11.13 15.71 14.09
C GLY A 550 -10.40 14.54 13.41
N TYR A 551 -9.21 14.14 13.89
CA TYR A 551 -8.46 13.00 13.36
C TYR A 551 -8.81 11.68 14.06
N LEU A 552 -9.30 11.72 15.30
CA LEU A 552 -9.76 10.56 16.05
C LEU A 552 -11.25 10.68 16.38
N LEU A 553 -11.86 9.54 16.66
CA LEU A 553 -13.23 9.47 17.18
C LEU A 553 -13.20 9.31 18.72
N PRO A 554 -14.24 9.79 19.46
CA PRO A 554 -14.30 9.66 20.92
C PRO A 554 -14.11 8.21 21.42
N GLU A 555 -14.70 7.23 20.72
CA GLU A 555 -14.59 5.82 21.08
C GLU A 555 -13.15 5.27 20.87
N ASP A 556 -12.40 5.81 19.92
CA ASP A 556 -11.01 5.41 19.68
C ASP A 556 -10.06 6.11 20.65
N THR A 557 -10.32 7.38 21.00
CA THR A 557 -9.63 8.08 22.10
C THR A 557 -9.76 7.28 23.38
N LYS A 558 -10.97 6.86 23.76
CA LYS A 558 -11.22 6.00 24.93
C LYS A 558 -10.40 4.71 24.88
N ARG A 559 -10.39 4.01 23.74
CA ARG A 559 -9.63 2.77 23.53
C ARG A 559 -8.12 2.96 23.71
N ILE A 560 -7.57 4.07 23.20
CA ILE A 560 -6.16 4.42 23.35
C ILE A 560 -5.81 4.66 24.82
N VAL A 561 -6.63 5.43 25.54
CA VAL A 561 -6.44 5.74 26.96
C VAL A 561 -6.53 4.48 27.83
N GLU A 562 -7.53 3.61 27.59
CA GLU A 562 -7.68 2.33 28.30
C GLU A 562 -6.49 1.38 28.07
N ARG A 563 -5.90 1.39 26.87
CA ARG A 563 -4.69 0.63 26.58
C ARG A 563 -3.48 1.20 27.36
N ALA A 564 -3.32 2.52 27.36
CA ALA A 564 -2.24 3.19 28.09
C ALA A 564 -2.27 2.93 29.60
N ALA A 565 -3.47 2.92 30.19
CA ALA A 565 -3.65 2.65 31.62
C ALA A 565 -3.25 1.22 32.05
N LYS A 566 -3.15 0.28 31.11
CA LYS A 566 -2.73 -1.11 31.37
C LYS A 566 -1.22 -1.33 31.19
N LEU A 567 -0.51 -0.33 30.69
CA LEU A 567 0.93 -0.44 30.51
C LEU A 567 1.62 -0.29 31.86
N THR A 568 2.56 -1.18 32.14
CA THR A 568 3.38 -1.19 33.35
C THR A 568 4.83 -1.44 32.99
N TRP A 569 5.80 -0.78 33.65
CA TRP A 569 7.25 -0.99 33.48
C TRP A 569 8.03 -1.02 34.78
#